data_9e5b7401bc388e70f88f553fe60fc108
#
_entry.id   9e5b7401bc388e70f88f553fe60fc108
#
_cell.length_a   1.000
_cell.length_b   1.000
_cell.length_c   1.000
_cell.angle_alpha   90.00
_cell.angle_beta   90.00
_cell.angle_gamma   90.00
#
_symmetry.space_group_name_H-M   'P 1'
#
loop_
_entity.id
_entity.type
_entity.pdbx_description
1 polymer ?
#
loop_
_entity_poly.entity_id
_entity_poly.type
_entity_poly.pdbx_seq_one_letter_code
_entity_poly.pdbx_strand_id
1 'polypeptide(L)'
;MAKSGDKIDLSNIKGFKVDKHSTGGVGDKTSLVVAPLAAACGVKVAKISGRGLGHTGGTVDKLESIPGYKTQLPIDTFEDIVNDVGVSIIGQSANVVPVDKKLYAIRDVTATVDSLPLIATSIMSKKLAAADDGIVLEVTIGSGSFNKTFDAGEKLARIMVDIGNAAGKKTVAVLTDMNQPLGRTIGNSLEVVEAIELLKTGKGDSRLLELVLALTSAMLSLAGMGDINSCKELAIKKLKTGEAFKKFCDMVSRHEGDVSFLRDTSKFYLGVTKEVLAPKEGYIAKIDTEGYGLASLYLGAGRNTMEDKIDFSAGIEVVKTVGEYVHKGDVIAILHSTNKDLFAQSEQKVLESIQIGDILIEPNPVVLGYVQ
;
A
#
# COMPACT_ATOMS: atom_id res chain seq x y z
N MET A 1 24.98 -3.50 -2.91
CA MET A 1 23.82 -4.10 -2.26
C MET A 1 23.08 -5.04 -3.22
N ALA A 2 22.56 -4.62 -4.36
CA ALA A 2 21.77 -5.46 -5.28
C ALA A 2 22.41 -6.79 -5.70
N LYS A 3 23.75 -6.90 -5.69
CA LYS A 3 24.50 -8.12 -6.03
C LYS A 3 24.94 -8.94 -4.80
N SER A 4 24.45 -8.62 -3.60
CA SER A 4 24.93 -9.24 -2.36
C SER A 4 24.22 -10.54 -1.95
N GLY A 5 23.16 -10.91 -2.63
CA GLY A 5 22.37 -12.10 -2.38
C GLY A 5 21.84 -12.72 -3.66
N ASP A 6 20.81 -13.51 -3.52
CA ASP A 6 20.15 -14.17 -4.64
C ASP A 6 19.57 -13.11 -5.60
N LYS A 7 19.86 -13.27 -6.87
CA LYS A 7 19.15 -12.56 -7.93
C LYS A 7 17.89 -13.35 -8.25
N ILE A 8 16.78 -12.64 -8.30
CA ILE A 8 15.56 -13.24 -8.78
C ILE A 8 15.57 -13.09 -10.29
N ASP A 9 15.87 -14.17 -10.96
CA ASP A 9 15.83 -14.24 -12.41
C ASP A 9 14.37 -14.42 -12.84
N LEU A 10 13.81 -13.43 -13.49
CA LEU A 10 12.45 -13.45 -14.04
C LEU A 10 12.44 -13.65 -15.56
N SER A 11 13.54 -14.16 -16.14
CA SER A 11 13.68 -14.34 -17.60
C SER A 11 12.67 -15.33 -18.18
N ASN A 12 12.20 -16.29 -17.37
CA ASN A 12 11.16 -17.24 -17.77
C ASN A 12 9.76 -16.58 -17.88
N ILE A 13 9.56 -15.38 -17.33
CA ILE A 13 8.30 -14.66 -17.44
C ILE A 13 8.25 -13.94 -18.78
N LYS A 14 7.28 -14.34 -19.63
CA LYS A 14 7.07 -13.75 -20.96
C LYS A 14 6.29 -12.44 -20.87
N GLY A 15 6.76 -11.41 -21.57
CA GLY A 15 6.13 -10.10 -21.64
C GLY A 15 6.83 -9.06 -20.75
N PHE A 16 6.33 -7.81 -20.82
CA PHE A 16 6.90 -6.69 -20.06
C PHE A 16 6.53 -6.82 -18.58
N LYS A 17 7.55 -6.88 -17.74
CA LYS A 17 7.43 -6.97 -16.28
C LYS A 17 7.56 -5.59 -15.68
N VAL A 18 6.55 -5.18 -14.91
CA VAL A 18 6.56 -3.90 -14.22
C VAL A 18 6.20 -4.08 -12.75
N ASP A 19 7.01 -3.54 -11.86
CA ASP A 19 6.71 -3.51 -10.43
C ASP A 19 6.27 -2.12 -9.97
N LYS A 20 5.41 -2.08 -8.97
CA LYS A 20 5.02 -0.88 -8.24
C LYS A 20 5.58 -0.96 -6.83
N HIS A 21 6.30 0.05 -6.39
CA HIS A 21 6.80 0.16 -5.02
C HIS A 21 6.27 1.41 -4.35
N SER A 22 5.83 1.29 -3.09
CA SER A 22 5.46 2.43 -2.25
C SER A 22 6.52 2.66 -1.18
N THR A 23 6.78 3.92 -0.85
CA THR A 23 7.61 4.29 0.30
C THR A 23 6.89 4.06 1.63
N GLY A 24 5.62 3.62 1.59
CA GLY A 24 4.79 3.31 2.75
C GLY A 24 3.90 4.47 3.17
N GLY A 25 2.78 4.11 3.77
CA GLY A 25 1.78 5.07 4.25
C GLY A 25 0.70 4.37 5.06
N VAL A 26 -0.25 5.14 5.57
CA VAL A 26 -1.37 4.67 6.37
C VAL A 26 -2.57 4.41 5.46
N GLY A 27 -3.10 3.19 5.51
CA GLY A 27 -4.18 2.75 4.61
C GLY A 27 -3.69 2.48 3.17
N ASP A 28 -2.37 2.33 2.94
CA ASP A 28 -1.82 2.04 1.61
C ASP A 28 -2.10 0.59 1.19
N LYS A 29 -3.27 0.40 0.60
CA LYS A 29 -3.73 -0.84 -0.02
C LYS A 29 -3.54 -0.85 -1.54
N THR A 30 -2.90 0.15 -2.12
CA THR A 30 -2.77 0.34 -3.57
C THR A 30 -2.24 -0.89 -4.29
N SER A 31 -1.27 -1.61 -3.72
CA SER A 31 -0.71 -2.83 -4.34
C SER A 31 -1.73 -3.94 -4.55
N LEU A 32 -2.74 -4.07 -3.66
CA LEU A 32 -3.80 -5.08 -3.77
C LEU A 32 -4.73 -4.82 -4.96
N VAL A 33 -4.84 -3.56 -5.39
CA VAL A 33 -5.72 -3.15 -6.50
C VAL A 33 -4.91 -2.94 -7.78
N VAL A 34 -3.78 -2.23 -7.70
CA VAL A 34 -2.94 -1.90 -8.87
C VAL A 34 -2.35 -3.14 -9.53
N ALA A 35 -1.86 -4.11 -8.77
CA ALA A 35 -1.20 -5.28 -9.33
C ALA A 35 -2.16 -6.14 -10.19
N PRO A 36 -3.35 -6.57 -9.71
CA PRO A 36 -4.29 -7.31 -10.53
C PRO A 36 -4.91 -6.46 -11.65
N LEU A 37 -5.07 -5.15 -11.47
CA LEU A 37 -5.58 -4.25 -12.49
C LEU A 37 -4.58 -4.10 -13.65
N ALA A 38 -3.30 -3.89 -13.36
CA ALA A 38 -2.26 -3.82 -14.37
C ALA A 38 -2.14 -5.15 -15.14
N ALA A 39 -2.22 -6.29 -14.45
CA ALA A 39 -2.24 -7.60 -15.07
C ALA A 39 -3.48 -7.82 -15.97
N ALA A 40 -4.65 -7.33 -15.57
CA ALA A 40 -5.86 -7.37 -16.40
C ALA A 40 -5.72 -6.51 -17.66
N CYS A 41 -4.87 -5.49 -17.63
CA CYS A 41 -4.52 -4.68 -18.80
C CYS A 41 -3.46 -5.32 -19.70
N GLY A 42 -2.76 -6.39 -19.26
CA GLY A 42 -1.86 -7.19 -20.11
C GLY A 42 -0.37 -7.11 -19.77
N VAL A 43 0.05 -6.34 -18.76
CA VAL A 43 1.42 -6.37 -18.26
C VAL A 43 1.62 -7.49 -17.23
N LYS A 44 2.87 -7.87 -16.97
CA LYS A 44 3.21 -8.85 -15.95
C LYS A 44 3.65 -8.15 -14.66
N VAL A 45 3.10 -8.59 -13.53
CA VAL A 45 3.42 -8.04 -12.20
C VAL A 45 3.98 -9.14 -11.30
N ALA A 46 5.29 -9.21 -11.22
CA ALA A 46 6.04 -10.16 -10.39
C ALA A 46 6.49 -9.46 -9.10
N LYS A 47 5.55 -9.27 -8.17
CA LYS A 47 5.77 -8.39 -7.02
C LYS A 47 6.34 -9.11 -5.81
N ILE A 48 7.47 -8.57 -5.30
CA ILE A 48 8.04 -8.97 -4.00
C ILE A 48 7.83 -7.81 -3.03
N SER A 49 7.13 -8.09 -1.93
CA SER A 49 6.68 -7.09 -0.98
C SER A 49 7.16 -7.37 0.44
N GLY A 50 7.08 -6.35 1.29
CA GLY A 50 7.47 -6.40 2.70
C GLY A 50 6.29 -6.52 3.65
N ARG A 51 6.62 -6.75 4.91
CA ARG A 51 5.72 -6.63 6.05
C ARG A 51 5.60 -5.17 6.50
N GLY A 52 4.63 -4.88 7.33
CA GLY A 52 4.44 -3.57 7.95
C GLY A 52 5.63 -3.15 8.82
N LEU A 53 5.86 -1.84 8.88
CA LEU A 53 6.91 -1.23 9.69
C LEU A 53 6.35 0.01 10.40
N GLY A 54 6.48 0.04 11.73
CA GLY A 54 5.99 1.14 12.55
C GLY A 54 4.48 1.36 12.36
N HIS A 55 4.10 2.59 12.05
CA HIS A 55 2.70 3.00 11.83
C HIS A 55 2.14 2.63 10.45
N THR A 56 2.96 2.02 9.56
CA THR A 56 2.53 1.66 8.20
C THR A 56 2.18 0.18 8.09
N GLY A 57 1.11 -0.15 7.37
CA GLY A 57 0.72 -1.54 7.11
C GLY A 57 1.54 -2.19 5.98
N GLY A 58 1.76 -3.51 6.05
CA GLY A 58 2.49 -4.28 5.03
C GLY A 58 1.58 -5.02 4.06
N THR A 59 1.91 -5.03 2.78
CA THR A 59 1.16 -5.78 1.76
C THR A 59 1.13 -7.28 2.07
N VAL A 60 2.23 -7.82 2.61
CA VAL A 60 2.32 -9.25 3.00
C VAL A 60 1.33 -9.55 4.13
N ASP A 61 1.31 -8.72 5.18
CA ASP A 61 0.42 -8.93 6.33
C ASP A 61 -1.06 -8.83 5.91
N LYS A 62 -1.39 -7.92 4.97
CA LYS A 62 -2.74 -7.81 4.40
C LYS A 62 -3.14 -9.07 3.63
N LEU A 63 -2.28 -9.59 2.77
CA LEU A 63 -2.56 -10.81 2.02
C LEU A 63 -2.68 -12.05 2.92
N GLU A 64 -1.87 -12.12 3.99
CA GLU A 64 -1.96 -13.19 4.99
C GLU A 64 -3.27 -13.17 5.79
N SER A 65 -4.01 -12.05 5.79
CA SER A 65 -5.35 -11.99 6.37
C SER A 65 -6.41 -12.72 5.53
N ILE A 66 -6.11 -13.07 4.29
CA ILE A 66 -6.95 -13.95 3.46
C ILE A 66 -6.63 -15.39 3.87
N PRO A 67 -7.60 -16.16 4.38
CA PRO A 67 -7.35 -17.50 4.85
C PRO A 67 -6.68 -18.40 3.80
N GLY A 68 -5.60 -19.05 4.19
CA GLY A 68 -4.84 -19.97 3.35
C GLY A 68 -3.82 -19.32 2.39
N TYR A 69 -3.83 -17.99 2.21
CA TYR A 69 -2.91 -17.34 1.28
C TYR A 69 -1.45 -17.52 1.68
N LYS A 70 -0.66 -18.12 0.80
CA LYS A 70 0.77 -18.36 1.00
C LYS A 70 1.59 -17.22 0.41
N THR A 71 2.29 -16.49 1.27
CA THR A 71 3.20 -15.40 0.87
C THR A 71 4.63 -15.88 0.60
N GLN A 72 4.95 -17.11 1.00
CA GLN A 72 6.24 -17.74 0.74
C GLN A 72 6.05 -18.88 -0.27
N LEU A 73 6.57 -18.72 -1.48
CA LEU A 73 6.51 -19.71 -2.55
C LEU A 73 7.90 -19.96 -3.13
N PRO A 74 8.19 -21.16 -3.65
CA PRO A 74 9.35 -21.41 -4.51
C PRO A 74 9.33 -20.46 -5.72
N ILE A 75 10.50 -20.07 -6.20
CA ILE A 75 10.61 -19.09 -7.28
C ILE A 75 9.95 -19.61 -8.58
N ASP A 76 10.13 -20.88 -8.90
CA ASP A 76 9.51 -21.49 -10.08
C ASP A 76 7.98 -21.41 -10.02
N THR A 77 7.39 -21.69 -8.84
CA THR A 77 5.94 -21.56 -8.63
C THR A 77 5.48 -20.11 -8.78
N PHE A 78 6.26 -19.15 -8.27
CA PHE A 78 5.99 -17.73 -8.42
C PHE A 78 5.98 -17.29 -9.88
N GLU A 79 7.00 -17.71 -10.67
CA GLU A 79 7.10 -17.44 -12.11
C GLU A 79 5.94 -18.07 -12.89
N ASP A 80 5.59 -19.31 -12.57
CA ASP A 80 4.45 -20.01 -13.19
C ASP A 80 3.14 -19.26 -12.96
N ILE A 81 2.91 -18.77 -11.75
CA ILE A 81 1.71 -17.97 -11.44
C ILE A 81 1.70 -16.68 -12.27
N VAL A 82 2.85 -15.97 -12.37
CA VAL A 82 2.92 -14.74 -13.16
C VAL A 82 2.70 -15.03 -14.66
N ASN A 83 3.26 -16.11 -15.17
CA ASN A 83 3.05 -16.51 -16.57
C ASN A 83 1.58 -16.79 -16.86
N ASP A 84 0.91 -17.54 -15.99
CA ASP A 84 -0.48 -18.01 -16.15
C ASP A 84 -1.49 -16.89 -15.85
N VAL A 85 -1.40 -16.31 -14.65
CA VAL A 85 -2.37 -15.30 -14.17
C VAL A 85 -2.02 -13.89 -14.64
N GLY A 86 -0.73 -13.58 -14.75
CA GLY A 86 -0.22 -12.24 -15.04
C GLY A 86 0.24 -11.48 -13.80
N VAL A 87 -0.09 -11.95 -12.59
CA VAL A 87 0.26 -11.30 -11.32
C VAL A 87 0.52 -12.33 -10.25
N SER A 88 1.54 -12.08 -9.44
CA SER A 88 1.80 -12.78 -8.18
C SER A 88 2.46 -11.84 -7.18
N ILE A 89 2.10 -11.96 -5.90
CA ILE A 89 2.66 -11.14 -4.81
C ILE A 89 3.16 -12.07 -3.71
N ILE A 90 4.47 -12.07 -3.50
CA ILE A 90 5.14 -12.86 -2.46
C ILE A 90 5.86 -11.98 -1.45
N GLY A 91 6.16 -12.55 -0.29
CA GLY A 91 7.03 -11.96 0.72
C GLY A 91 8.50 -12.00 0.30
N GLN A 92 9.27 -11.04 0.78
CA GLN A 92 10.72 -11.02 0.56
C GLN A 92 11.40 -12.18 1.30
N SER A 93 12.22 -12.96 0.60
CA SER A 93 13.08 -13.96 1.23
C SER A 93 14.28 -13.31 1.95
N ALA A 94 14.80 -14.00 2.96
CA ALA A 94 15.95 -13.51 3.73
C ALA A 94 17.23 -13.35 2.89
N ASN A 95 17.32 -14.04 1.75
CA ASN A 95 18.49 -14.09 0.89
C ASN A 95 18.51 -13.00 -0.19
N VAL A 96 17.39 -12.30 -0.40
CA VAL A 96 17.36 -11.18 -1.35
C VAL A 96 17.96 -9.95 -0.68
N VAL A 97 19.09 -9.48 -1.23
CA VAL A 97 19.85 -8.31 -0.72
C VAL A 97 20.17 -8.38 0.77
N PRO A 98 20.83 -9.43 1.29
CA PRO A 98 21.09 -9.61 2.72
C PRO A 98 21.96 -8.50 3.33
N VAL A 99 22.77 -7.81 2.53
CA VAL A 99 23.54 -6.64 2.98
C VAL A 99 22.62 -5.48 3.37
N ASP A 100 21.45 -5.31 2.74
CA ASP A 100 20.50 -4.27 3.13
C ASP A 100 20.01 -4.49 4.57
N LYS A 101 19.67 -5.73 4.94
CA LYS A 101 19.26 -6.08 6.30
C LYS A 101 20.32 -5.70 7.35
N LYS A 102 21.60 -5.96 7.05
CA LYS A 102 22.72 -5.62 7.94
C LYS A 102 22.92 -4.12 8.04
N LEU A 103 22.88 -3.39 6.91
CA LEU A 103 23.01 -1.93 6.90
C LEU A 103 21.84 -1.26 7.60
N TYR A 104 20.63 -1.76 7.43
CA TYR A 104 19.44 -1.22 8.09
C TYR A 104 19.55 -1.34 9.61
N ALA A 105 20.00 -2.49 10.13
CA ALA A 105 20.23 -2.66 11.57
C ALA A 105 21.29 -1.70 12.14
N ILE A 106 22.31 -1.33 11.35
CA ILE A 106 23.29 -0.31 11.74
C ILE A 106 22.64 1.08 11.74
N ARG A 107 21.80 1.39 10.75
CA ARG A 107 21.09 2.69 10.66
C ARG A 107 20.22 2.94 11.88
N ASP A 108 19.55 1.92 12.40
CA ASP A 108 18.67 2.04 13.58
C ASP A 108 19.42 2.55 14.81
N VAL A 109 20.72 2.22 14.97
CA VAL A 109 21.52 2.56 16.15
C VAL A 109 22.48 3.74 15.91
N THR A 110 22.55 4.26 14.69
CA THR A 110 23.47 5.36 14.33
C THR A 110 22.76 6.67 13.95
N ALA A 111 21.44 6.75 14.16
CA ALA A 111 20.62 7.91 13.80
C ALA A 111 20.74 8.33 12.32
N THR A 112 20.89 7.33 11.41
CA THR A 112 21.00 7.56 9.95
C THR A 112 19.81 6.99 9.20
N VAL A 113 18.71 6.70 9.88
CA VAL A 113 17.48 6.16 9.26
C VAL A 113 16.92 7.13 8.22
N ASP A 114 16.97 8.44 8.50
CA ASP A 114 16.40 9.49 7.63
C ASP A 114 17.33 9.94 6.48
N SER A 115 18.47 9.27 6.31
CA SER A 115 19.40 9.58 5.22
C SER A 115 18.81 9.23 3.86
N LEU A 116 18.44 10.21 3.03
CA LEU A 116 17.83 10.02 1.72
C LEU A 116 18.64 9.07 0.81
N PRO A 117 19.98 9.18 0.68
CA PRO A 117 20.76 8.24 -0.11
C PRO A 117 20.67 6.80 0.40
N LEU A 118 20.62 6.59 1.72
CA LEU A 118 20.52 5.25 2.30
C LEU A 118 19.10 4.68 2.14
N ILE A 119 18.06 5.50 2.23
CA ILE A 119 16.68 5.12 1.92
C ILE A 119 16.57 4.68 0.46
N ALA A 120 17.03 5.53 -0.47
CA ALA A 120 17.00 5.24 -1.90
C ALA A 120 17.78 3.96 -2.24
N THR A 121 18.97 3.79 -1.68
CA THR A 121 19.80 2.60 -1.89
C THR A 121 19.14 1.33 -1.37
N SER A 122 18.51 1.38 -0.19
CA SER A 122 17.77 0.27 0.40
C SER A 122 16.61 -0.17 -0.51
N ILE A 123 15.79 0.78 -0.96
CA ILE A 123 14.65 0.51 -1.84
C ILE A 123 15.13 -0.03 -3.19
N MET A 124 15.99 0.72 -3.87
CA MET A 124 16.40 0.42 -5.24
C MET A 124 17.24 -0.84 -5.35
N SER A 125 18.05 -1.18 -4.33
CA SER A 125 18.81 -2.44 -4.35
C SER A 125 17.91 -3.67 -4.45
N LYS A 126 16.74 -3.65 -3.81
CA LYS A 126 15.75 -4.74 -3.88
C LYS A 126 15.07 -4.79 -5.25
N LYS A 127 14.73 -3.62 -5.80
CA LYS A 127 14.10 -3.52 -7.13
C LYS A 127 15.05 -3.89 -8.26
N LEU A 128 16.33 -3.56 -8.12
CA LEU A 128 17.36 -3.96 -9.08
C LEU A 128 17.80 -5.43 -8.94
N ALA A 129 17.56 -6.07 -7.78
CA ALA A 129 17.77 -7.50 -7.61
C ALA A 129 16.67 -8.34 -8.28
N ALA A 130 15.45 -7.79 -8.43
CA ALA A 130 14.41 -8.35 -9.26
C ALA A 130 14.62 -7.94 -10.73
N ALA A 131 14.34 -8.85 -11.66
CA ALA A 131 14.61 -8.65 -13.09
C ALA A 131 13.44 -7.95 -13.82
N ASP A 132 12.75 -6.99 -13.17
CA ASP A 132 11.68 -6.20 -13.79
C ASP A 132 12.22 -5.35 -14.96
N ASP A 133 11.38 -5.06 -15.95
CA ASP A 133 11.69 -4.19 -17.09
C ASP A 133 11.37 -2.72 -16.77
N GLY A 134 10.39 -2.48 -15.92
CA GLY A 134 9.96 -1.16 -15.47
C GLY A 134 9.62 -1.09 -13.98
N ILE A 135 9.78 0.10 -13.39
CA ILE A 135 9.52 0.36 -11.98
C ILE A 135 8.68 1.63 -11.85
N VAL A 136 7.52 1.53 -11.21
CA VAL A 136 6.73 2.68 -10.78
C VAL A 136 6.88 2.85 -9.28
N LEU A 137 7.43 4.00 -8.87
CA LEU A 137 7.64 4.35 -7.48
C LEU A 137 6.48 5.23 -7.00
N GLU A 138 5.76 4.81 -6.00
CA GLU A 138 4.83 5.66 -5.26
C GLU A 138 5.60 6.26 -4.09
N VAL A 139 5.84 7.58 -4.15
CA VAL A 139 6.52 8.32 -3.09
C VAL A 139 5.50 9.11 -2.31
N THR A 140 5.17 8.60 -1.14
CA THR A 140 4.18 9.21 -0.23
C THR A 140 4.79 10.39 0.51
N ILE A 141 4.01 11.45 0.70
CA ILE A 141 4.42 12.72 1.31
C ILE A 141 3.33 13.20 2.27
N GLY A 142 3.70 13.52 3.49
CA GLY A 142 2.76 14.04 4.48
C GLY A 142 2.88 13.40 5.85
N SER A 143 1.95 13.70 6.75
CA SER A 143 2.00 13.26 8.15
C SER A 143 2.00 11.73 8.31
N GLY A 144 1.36 10.99 7.43
CA GLY A 144 1.32 9.52 7.43
C GLY A 144 2.46 8.84 6.69
N SER A 145 3.46 9.58 6.21
CA SER A 145 4.62 9.08 5.48
C SER A 145 5.92 9.33 6.25
N PHE A 146 6.98 8.64 5.86
CA PHE A 146 8.35 8.97 6.28
C PHE A 146 8.84 10.29 5.65
N ASN A 147 8.37 10.65 4.45
CA ASN A 147 8.67 11.91 3.81
C ASN A 147 7.66 12.98 4.28
N LYS A 148 8.05 13.82 5.22
CA LYS A 148 7.14 14.81 5.83
C LYS A 148 6.90 16.04 4.96
N THR A 149 7.78 16.35 4.00
CA THR A 149 7.70 17.53 3.12
C THR A 149 7.77 17.16 1.66
N PHE A 150 7.19 18.00 0.79
CA PHE A 150 7.24 17.83 -0.66
C PHE A 150 8.69 17.76 -1.17
N ASP A 151 9.55 18.69 -0.73
CA ASP A 151 10.95 18.73 -1.13
C ASP A 151 11.73 17.46 -0.81
N ALA A 152 11.49 16.87 0.39
CA ALA A 152 12.15 15.62 0.78
C ALA A 152 11.66 14.46 -0.10
N GLY A 153 10.35 14.37 -0.33
CA GLY A 153 9.77 13.34 -1.20
C GLY A 153 10.22 13.46 -2.65
N GLU A 154 10.25 14.68 -3.20
CA GLU A 154 10.70 14.91 -4.57
C GLU A 154 12.19 14.57 -4.75
N LYS A 155 13.05 14.98 -3.81
CA LYS A 155 14.48 14.63 -3.82
C LYS A 155 14.69 13.12 -3.77
N LEU A 156 13.97 12.43 -2.89
CA LEU A 156 14.03 10.96 -2.83
C LEU A 156 13.58 10.32 -4.14
N ALA A 157 12.48 10.80 -4.72
CA ALA A 157 11.95 10.31 -5.99
C ALA A 157 12.98 10.47 -7.12
N ARG A 158 13.61 11.66 -7.27
CA ARG A 158 14.66 11.90 -8.27
C ARG A 158 15.82 10.94 -8.12
N ILE A 159 16.37 10.81 -6.91
CA ILE A 159 17.48 9.87 -6.64
C ILE A 159 17.10 8.44 -7.06
N MET A 160 15.91 7.99 -6.72
CA MET A 160 15.46 6.62 -7.05
C MET A 160 15.23 6.43 -8.55
N VAL A 161 14.64 7.43 -9.22
CA VAL A 161 14.42 7.41 -10.69
C VAL A 161 15.76 7.38 -11.41
N ASP A 162 16.72 8.23 -11.02
CA ASP A 162 18.06 8.27 -11.59
C ASP A 162 18.80 6.93 -11.44
N ILE A 163 18.73 6.32 -10.25
CA ILE A 163 19.31 4.99 -10.00
C ILE A 163 18.68 3.93 -10.91
N GLY A 164 17.36 3.93 -11.06
CA GLY A 164 16.66 2.96 -11.90
C GLY A 164 17.02 3.12 -13.38
N ASN A 165 16.97 4.35 -13.89
CA ASN A 165 17.30 4.66 -15.27
C ASN A 165 18.79 4.39 -15.59
N ALA A 166 19.71 4.74 -14.69
CA ALA A 166 21.13 4.43 -14.82
C ALA A 166 21.41 2.90 -14.82
N ALA A 167 20.55 2.13 -14.18
CA ALA A 167 20.61 0.65 -14.21
C ALA A 167 19.90 0.02 -15.42
N GLY A 168 19.42 0.84 -16.38
CA GLY A 168 18.71 0.38 -17.58
C GLY A 168 17.27 -0.06 -17.35
N LYS A 169 16.65 0.35 -16.21
CA LYS A 169 15.25 0.07 -15.90
C LYS A 169 14.41 1.34 -16.15
N LYS A 170 13.36 1.22 -16.95
CA LYS A 170 12.42 2.34 -17.12
C LYS A 170 11.78 2.66 -15.76
N THR A 171 12.07 3.83 -15.21
CA THR A 171 11.63 4.18 -13.84
C THR A 171 10.93 5.52 -13.84
N VAL A 172 9.78 5.58 -13.16
CA VAL A 172 9.01 6.80 -12.92
C VAL A 172 8.53 6.83 -11.49
N ALA A 173 8.45 7.99 -10.89
CA ALA A 173 7.85 8.17 -9.57
C ALA A 173 6.56 9.00 -9.66
N VAL A 174 5.57 8.61 -8.87
CA VAL A 174 4.32 9.34 -8.60
C VAL A 174 4.42 9.86 -7.18
N LEU A 175 4.41 11.18 -7.02
CA LEU A 175 4.39 11.85 -5.72
C LEU A 175 2.95 11.88 -5.21
N THR A 176 2.70 11.43 -3.98
CA THR A 176 1.34 11.23 -3.48
C THR A 176 1.13 11.83 -2.09
N ASP A 177 -0.05 12.42 -1.85
CA ASP A 177 -0.40 13.01 -0.56
C ASP A 177 -0.79 11.94 0.46
N MET A 178 -0.18 12.01 1.64
CA MET A 178 -0.46 11.16 2.81
C MET A 178 -0.75 12.01 4.07
N ASN A 179 -1.33 13.21 3.90
CA ASN A 179 -1.79 14.05 5.01
C ASN A 179 -3.18 13.64 5.54
N GLN A 180 -3.75 12.60 4.98
CA GLN A 180 -4.88 11.86 5.51
C GLN A 180 -4.75 10.39 5.08
N PRO A 181 -5.37 9.43 5.78
CA PRO A 181 -5.34 8.02 5.41
C PRO A 181 -5.81 7.82 3.97
N LEU A 182 -5.22 6.85 3.28
CA LEU A 182 -5.63 6.52 1.92
C LEU A 182 -6.79 5.51 1.94
N GLY A 183 -7.92 5.91 1.35
CA GLY A 183 -9.17 5.17 1.46
C GLY A 183 -9.83 5.38 2.84
N ARG A 184 -10.77 4.50 3.16
CA ARG A 184 -11.62 4.60 4.36
C ARG A 184 -11.27 3.59 5.44
N THR A 185 -10.24 2.76 5.24
CA THR A 185 -9.87 1.73 6.21
C THR A 185 -8.36 1.70 6.47
N ILE A 186 -7.99 1.35 7.69
CA ILE A 186 -6.61 1.14 8.16
C ILE A 186 -6.61 -0.18 8.94
N GLY A 187 -5.75 -1.10 8.57
CA GLY A 187 -5.67 -2.45 9.17
C GLY A 187 -5.59 -3.53 8.09
N ASN A 188 -5.41 -4.80 8.49
CA ASN A 188 -5.13 -5.84 7.50
C ASN A 188 -6.38 -6.29 6.73
N SER A 189 -7.30 -7.00 7.39
CA SER A 189 -8.53 -7.47 6.74
C SER A 189 -9.42 -6.32 6.27
N LEU A 190 -9.51 -5.22 7.03
CA LEU A 190 -10.28 -4.05 6.65
C LEU A 190 -9.83 -3.47 5.32
N GLU A 191 -8.51 -3.32 5.12
CA GLU A 191 -7.95 -2.82 3.86
C GLU A 191 -8.11 -3.82 2.72
N VAL A 192 -8.04 -5.13 3.00
CA VAL A 192 -8.33 -6.18 2.01
C VAL A 192 -9.78 -6.11 1.56
N VAL A 193 -10.72 -5.95 2.48
CA VAL A 193 -12.16 -5.79 2.17
C VAL A 193 -12.38 -4.57 1.28
N GLU A 194 -11.81 -3.41 1.63
CA GLU A 194 -11.94 -2.19 0.81
C GLU A 194 -11.34 -2.38 -0.59
N ALA A 195 -10.17 -3.03 -0.70
CA ALA A 195 -9.55 -3.34 -1.99
C ALA A 195 -10.41 -4.29 -2.84
N ILE A 196 -11.01 -5.32 -2.23
CA ILE A 196 -11.93 -6.24 -2.88
C ILE A 196 -13.15 -5.51 -3.42
N GLU A 197 -13.78 -4.66 -2.61
CA GLU A 197 -14.99 -3.92 -3.03
C GLU A 197 -14.68 -2.94 -4.16
N LEU A 198 -13.51 -2.28 -4.14
CA LEU A 198 -13.06 -1.45 -5.26
C LEU A 198 -12.84 -2.27 -6.53
N LEU A 199 -12.21 -3.44 -6.45
CA LEU A 199 -11.99 -4.33 -7.59
C LEU A 199 -13.28 -4.91 -8.17
N LYS A 200 -14.27 -5.22 -7.32
CA LYS A 200 -15.59 -5.76 -7.74
C LYS A 200 -16.46 -4.73 -8.42
N THR A 201 -16.51 -3.53 -7.86
CA THR A 201 -17.51 -2.53 -8.24
C THR A 201 -16.95 -1.44 -9.14
N GLY A 202 -15.63 -1.26 -9.17
CA GLY A 202 -14.97 -0.11 -9.77
C GLY A 202 -15.32 1.21 -9.07
N LYS A 203 -15.87 1.14 -7.84
CA LYS A 203 -16.29 2.29 -7.02
C LYS A 203 -15.71 2.18 -5.62
N GLY A 204 -15.45 3.30 -4.98
CA GLY A 204 -14.88 3.36 -3.64
C GLY A 204 -14.49 4.78 -3.28
N ASP A 205 -13.61 4.93 -2.33
CA ASP A 205 -13.04 6.24 -1.99
C ASP A 205 -12.39 6.88 -3.23
N SER A 206 -12.72 8.15 -3.49
CA SER A 206 -12.31 8.84 -4.72
C SER A 206 -10.81 9.02 -4.81
N ARG A 207 -10.14 9.30 -3.68
CA ARG A 207 -8.68 9.46 -3.62
C ARG A 207 -7.96 8.15 -3.88
N LEU A 208 -8.45 7.05 -3.28
CA LEU A 208 -7.91 5.72 -3.54
C LEU A 208 -8.06 5.32 -5.00
N LEU A 209 -9.24 5.53 -5.59
CA LEU A 209 -9.50 5.22 -7.00
C LEU A 209 -8.61 6.06 -7.92
N GLU A 210 -8.50 7.38 -7.68
CA GLU A 210 -7.65 8.27 -8.46
C GLU A 210 -6.18 7.80 -8.45
N LEU A 211 -5.64 7.50 -7.26
CA LEU A 211 -4.27 7.03 -7.12
C LEU A 211 -4.04 5.66 -7.79
N VAL A 212 -4.96 4.72 -7.62
CA VAL A 212 -4.91 3.41 -8.31
C VAL A 212 -4.84 3.59 -9.82
N LEU A 213 -5.67 4.47 -10.40
CA LEU A 213 -5.67 4.74 -11.83
C LEU A 213 -4.38 5.43 -12.27
N ALA A 214 -3.84 6.39 -11.51
CA ALA A 214 -2.58 7.06 -11.81
C ALA A 214 -1.41 6.08 -11.84
N LEU A 215 -1.27 5.25 -10.80
CA LEU A 215 -0.21 4.24 -10.71
C LEU A 215 -0.32 3.20 -11.82
N THR A 216 -1.53 2.68 -12.05
CA THR A 216 -1.76 1.70 -13.13
C THR A 216 -1.43 2.30 -14.50
N SER A 217 -1.89 3.52 -14.78
CA SER A 217 -1.59 4.21 -16.05
C SER A 217 -0.09 4.42 -16.27
N ALA A 218 0.65 4.77 -15.21
CA ALA A 218 2.10 4.88 -15.27
C ALA A 218 2.76 3.53 -15.60
N MET A 219 2.30 2.41 -14.99
CA MET A 219 2.81 1.06 -15.29
C MET A 219 2.57 0.68 -16.75
N LEU A 220 1.38 0.94 -17.28
CA LEU A 220 1.01 0.62 -18.66
C LEU A 220 1.78 1.48 -19.66
N SER A 221 1.95 2.78 -19.37
CA SER A 221 2.71 3.70 -20.23
C SER A 221 4.18 3.31 -20.28
N LEU A 222 4.81 2.91 -19.17
CA LEU A 222 6.17 2.36 -19.16
C LEU A 222 6.32 1.11 -20.02
N ALA A 223 5.26 0.29 -20.10
CA ALA A 223 5.20 -0.88 -20.97
C ALA A 223 4.99 -0.54 -22.45
N GLY A 224 4.80 0.73 -22.79
CA GLY A 224 4.60 1.18 -24.18
C GLY A 224 3.18 0.93 -24.69
N MET A 225 2.19 0.78 -23.81
CA MET A 225 0.80 0.49 -24.18
C MET A 225 0.00 1.73 -24.61
N GLY A 226 0.58 2.91 -24.54
CA GLY A 226 -0.04 4.18 -24.91
C GLY A 226 0.39 5.34 -24.00
N ASP A 227 -0.21 6.50 -24.25
CA ASP A 227 -0.09 7.63 -23.34
C ASP A 227 -0.87 7.42 -22.04
N ILE A 228 -0.65 8.27 -21.03
CA ILE A 228 -1.26 8.17 -19.70
C ILE A 228 -2.79 8.15 -19.76
N ASN A 229 -3.40 8.95 -20.65
CA ASN A 229 -4.86 9.04 -20.74
C ASN A 229 -5.46 7.78 -21.34
N SER A 230 -4.92 7.28 -22.44
CA SER A 230 -5.33 6.01 -23.06
C SER A 230 -5.16 4.84 -22.10
N CYS A 231 -4.06 4.81 -21.35
CA CYS A 231 -3.81 3.80 -20.31
C CYS A 231 -4.83 3.90 -19.15
N LYS A 232 -5.20 5.12 -18.76
CA LYS A 232 -6.22 5.36 -17.72
C LYS A 232 -7.59 4.85 -18.16
N GLU A 233 -8.00 5.12 -19.40
CA GLU A 233 -9.24 4.62 -19.97
C GLU A 233 -9.29 3.09 -20.01
N LEU A 234 -8.18 2.44 -20.40
CA LEU A 234 -8.05 0.99 -20.37
C LEU A 234 -8.19 0.44 -18.95
N ALA A 235 -7.54 1.04 -17.95
CA ALA A 235 -7.64 0.64 -16.57
C ALA A 235 -9.07 0.78 -16.04
N ILE A 236 -9.75 1.90 -16.32
CA ILE A 236 -11.17 2.10 -15.97
C ILE A 236 -12.06 1.03 -16.61
N LYS A 237 -11.83 0.71 -17.89
CA LYS A 237 -12.56 -0.35 -18.56
C LYS A 237 -12.39 -1.71 -17.86
N LYS A 238 -11.16 -2.08 -17.48
CA LYS A 238 -10.83 -3.36 -16.83
C LYS A 238 -11.40 -3.47 -15.41
N LEU A 239 -11.52 -2.35 -14.68
CA LEU A 239 -12.25 -2.30 -13.41
C LEU A 239 -13.75 -2.55 -13.65
N LYS A 240 -14.38 -1.79 -14.58
CA LYS A 240 -15.81 -1.87 -14.86
C LYS A 240 -16.26 -3.24 -15.36
N THR A 241 -15.41 -3.97 -16.09
CA THR A 241 -15.73 -5.31 -16.61
C THR A 241 -15.49 -6.43 -15.61
N GLY A 242 -14.92 -6.12 -14.42
CA GLY A 242 -14.57 -7.10 -13.38
C GLY A 242 -13.35 -7.96 -13.70
N GLU A 243 -12.64 -7.68 -14.81
CA GLU A 243 -11.43 -8.44 -15.19
C GLU A 243 -10.31 -8.29 -14.14
N ALA A 244 -10.17 -7.11 -13.53
CA ALA A 244 -9.22 -6.87 -12.45
C ALA A 244 -9.55 -7.74 -11.20
N PHE A 245 -10.82 -7.80 -10.81
CA PHE A 245 -11.27 -8.65 -9.72
C PHE A 245 -11.02 -10.13 -10.01
N LYS A 246 -11.30 -10.57 -11.26
CA LYS A 246 -11.00 -11.94 -11.69
C LYS A 246 -9.52 -12.27 -11.52
N LYS A 247 -8.61 -11.37 -11.95
CA LYS A 247 -7.15 -11.55 -11.79
C LYS A 247 -6.74 -11.66 -10.32
N PHE A 248 -7.37 -10.88 -9.44
CA PHE A 248 -7.13 -10.98 -8.00
C PHE A 248 -7.58 -12.34 -7.45
N CYS A 249 -8.77 -12.81 -7.83
CA CYS A 249 -9.26 -14.14 -7.44
C CYS A 249 -8.35 -15.26 -7.97
N ASP A 250 -7.93 -15.20 -9.24
CA ASP A 250 -7.05 -16.19 -9.85
C ASP A 250 -5.69 -16.22 -9.10
N MET A 251 -5.11 -15.05 -8.77
CA MET A 251 -3.89 -14.96 -7.98
C MET A 251 -4.06 -15.59 -6.59
N VAL A 252 -5.10 -15.20 -5.86
CA VAL A 252 -5.37 -15.72 -4.51
C VAL A 252 -5.54 -17.23 -4.54
N SER A 253 -6.27 -17.77 -5.51
CA SER A 253 -6.44 -19.22 -5.70
C SER A 253 -5.11 -19.93 -5.93
N ARG A 254 -4.22 -19.38 -6.79
CA ARG A 254 -2.91 -19.96 -7.08
C ARG A 254 -1.94 -19.88 -5.89
N HIS A 255 -2.18 -18.97 -4.96
CA HIS A 255 -1.51 -18.86 -3.66
C HIS A 255 -2.20 -19.69 -2.55
N GLU A 256 -3.09 -20.60 -2.90
CA GLU A 256 -3.85 -21.46 -1.99
C GLU A 256 -4.82 -20.71 -1.04
N GLY A 257 -5.10 -19.42 -1.31
CA GLY A 257 -6.04 -18.63 -0.54
C GLY A 257 -7.50 -18.97 -0.82
N ASP A 258 -8.35 -18.85 0.18
CA ASP A 258 -9.78 -19.11 0.05
C ASP A 258 -10.50 -17.97 -0.69
N VAL A 259 -10.74 -18.17 -1.98
CA VAL A 259 -11.45 -17.22 -2.85
C VAL A 259 -12.89 -16.97 -2.41
N SER A 260 -13.48 -17.82 -1.56
CA SER A 260 -14.84 -17.60 -1.07
C SER A 260 -14.94 -16.31 -0.23
N PHE A 261 -13.87 -15.91 0.46
CA PHE A 261 -13.78 -14.64 1.19
C PHE A 261 -13.76 -13.42 0.26
N LEU A 262 -13.18 -13.56 -0.93
CA LEU A 262 -13.19 -12.48 -1.92
C LEU A 262 -14.56 -12.30 -2.56
N ARG A 263 -15.29 -13.39 -2.75
CA ARG A 263 -16.65 -13.35 -3.31
C ARG A 263 -17.66 -12.79 -2.32
N ASP A 264 -17.47 -13.11 -1.06
CA ASP A 264 -18.34 -12.70 0.06
C ASP A 264 -17.48 -12.15 1.21
N THR A 265 -17.34 -10.83 1.23
CA THR A 265 -16.52 -10.11 2.21
C THR A 265 -17.09 -10.15 3.63
N SER A 266 -18.37 -10.51 3.81
CA SER A 266 -18.97 -10.69 5.14
C SER A 266 -18.36 -11.84 5.93
N LYS A 267 -17.62 -12.74 5.27
CA LYS A 267 -16.90 -13.83 5.91
C LYS A 267 -15.66 -13.39 6.70
N PHE A 268 -15.11 -12.19 6.39
CA PHE A 268 -14.03 -11.66 7.21
C PHE A 268 -14.56 -11.32 8.60
N TYR A 269 -13.95 -11.92 9.61
CA TYR A 269 -14.19 -11.49 10.97
C TYR A 269 -13.41 -10.21 11.24
N LEU A 270 -14.11 -9.13 11.57
CA LEU A 270 -13.54 -7.81 11.78
C LEU A 270 -13.53 -7.39 13.28
N GLY A 271 -13.55 -8.36 14.18
CA GLY A 271 -13.52 -8.12 15.62
C GLY A 271 -14.82 -7.54 16.17
N VAL A 272 -14.74 -7.01 17.38
CA VAL A 272 -15.78 -6.15 17.97
C VAL A 272 -15.44 -4.70 17.69
N THR A 273 -16.43 -3.82 17.76
CA THR A 273 -16.28 -2.42 17.37
C THR A 273 -16.50 -1.43 18.49
N LYS A 274 -15.90 -0.25 18.37
CA LYS A 274 -16.18 0.93 19.19
C LYS A 274 -16.18 2.18 18.32
N GLU A 275 -17.24 2.97 18.38
CA GLU A 275 -17.35 4.27 17.74
C GLU A 275 -16.51 5.32 18.47
N VAL A 276 -15.85 6.17 17.71
CA VAL A 276 -15.19 7.39 18.18
C VAL A 276 -16.01 8.57 17.74
N LEU A 277 -16.41 9.41 18.71
CA LEU A 277 -17.34 10.49 18.49
C LEU A 277 -16.63 11.85 18.42
N ALA A 278 -17.12 12.75 17.56
CA ALA A 278 -16.63 14.12 17.45
C ALA A 278 -16.79 14.87 18.79
N PRO A 279 -15.71 15.44 19.35
CA PRO A 279 -15.77 16.14 20.64
C PRO A 279 -16.47 17.50 20.55
N LYS A 280 -16.56 18.08 19.36
CA LYS A 280 -17.20 19.35 19.04
C LYS A 280 -17.68 19.39 17.59
N GLU A 281 -18.50 20.37 17.25
CA GLU A 281 -18.89 20.61 15.87
C GLU A 281 -17.84 21.41 15.09
N GLY A 282 -17.87 21.32 13.76
CA GLY A 282 -17.01 22.05 12.82
C GLY A 282 -16.55 21.18 11.65
N TYR A 283 -15.66 21.73 10.83
CA TYR A 283 -15.01 20.99 9.74
C TYR A 283 -13.80 20.25 10.26
N ILE A 284 -13.56 19.05 9.76
CA ILE A 284 -12.29 18.35 9.98
C ILE A 284 -11.21 19.09 9.19
N ALA A 285 -10.42 19.91 9.91
CA ALA A 285 -9.42 20.78 9.32
C ALA A 285 -8.09 20.03 9.05
N LYS A 286 -7.77 19.01 9.87
CA LYS A 286 -6.54 18.24 9.74
C LYS A 286 -6.68 16.88 10.41
N ILE A 287 -6.02 15.89 9.82
CA ILE A 287 -5.77 14.57 10.42
C ILE A 287 -4.25 14.38 10.51
N ASP A 288 -3.75 14.08 11.72
CA ASP A 288 -2.42 13.50 11.86
C ASP A 288 -2.50 12.02 11.49
N THR A 289 -2.12 11.74 10.26
CA THR A 289 -2.27 10.41 9.66
C THR A 289 -1.37 9.37 10.33
N GLU A 290 -0.17 9.77 10.79
CA GLU A 290 0.70 8.90 11.61
C GLU A 290 0.00 8.49 12.90
N GLY A 291 -0.69 9.42 13.55
CA GLY A 291 -1.47 9.14 14.75
C GLY A 291 -2.59 8.13 14.52
N TYR A 292 -3.27 8.17 13.37
CA TYR A 292 -4.24 7.12 12.99
C TYR A 292 -3.56 5.77 12.75
N GLY A 293 -2.39 5.76 12.11
CA GLY A 293 -1.58 4.54 11.96
C GLY A 293 -1.16 3.93 13.29
N LEU A 294 -0.72 4.78 14.24
CA LEU A 294 -0.38 4.35 15.61
C LEU A 294 -1.61 3.86 16.39
N ALA A 295 -2.76 4.52 16.23
CA ALA A 295 -4.00 4.06 16.85
C ALA A 295 -4.40 2.66 16.34
N SER A 296 -4.23 2.40 15.04
CA SER A 296 -4.43 1.07 14.45
C SER A 296 -3.42 0.03 15.00
N LEU A 297 -2.15 0.44 15.18
CA LEU A 297 -1.13 -0.40 15.79
C LEU A 297 -1.50 -0.78 17.23
N TYR A 298 -2.00 0.17 18.03
CA TYR A 298 -2.46 -0.06 19.41
C TYR A 298 -3.64 -1.04 19.50
N LEU A 299 -4.48 -1.15 18.47
CA LEU A 299 -5.55 -2.14 18.36
C LEU A 299 -5.05 -3.55 18.07
N GLY A 300 -3.77 -3.71 17.71
CA GLY A 300 -3.16 -4.98 17.34
C GLY A 300 -3.01 -5.23 15.84
N ALA A 301 -3.28 -4.23 14.99
CA ALA A 301 -3.15 -4.37 13.53
C ALA A 301 -1.70 -4.48 13.02
N GLY A 302 -0.72 -4.18 13.85
CA GLY A 302 0.71 -4.26 13.55
C GLY A 302 1.50 -4.91 14.68
N ARG A 303 2.84 -4.83 14.59
CA ARG A 303 3.77 -5.36 15.59
C ARG A 303 4.55 -4.24 16.25
N ASN A 304 4.58 -4.21 17.58
CA ASN A 304 5.51 -3.39 18.36
C ASN A 304 6.86 -4.10 18.53
N THR A 305 6.83 -5.43 18.66
CA THR A 305 8.00 -6.30 18.75
C THR A 305 7.96 -7.39 17.68
N MET A 306 9.08 -8.08 17.45
CA MET A 306 9.12 -9.17 16.45
C MET A 306 8.29 -10.41 16.85
N GLU A 307 8.03 -10.56 18.15
CA GLU A 307 7.27 -11.68 18.73
C GLU A 307 5.76 -11.44 18.69
N ASP A 308 5.31 -10.20 18.47
CA ASP A 308 3.89 -9.86 18.46
C ASP A 308 3.14 -10.57 17.33
N LYS A 309 1.98 -11.09 17.67
CA LYS A 309 1.04 -11.63 16.69
C LYS A 309 0.09 -10.53 16.22
N ILE A 310 -0.05 -10.40 14.92
CA ILE A 310 -1.01 -9.46 14.33
C ILE A 310 -2.43 -10.01 14.56
N ASP A 311 -3.30 -9.14 15.05
CA ASP A 311 -4.75 -9.32 14.96
C ASP A 311 -5.20 -8.80 13.57
N PHE A 312 -5.46 -9.70 12.65
CA PHE A 312 -5.87 -9.32 11.29
C PHE A 312 -7.23 -8.61 11.25
N SER A 313 -8.06 -8.76 12.28
CA SER A 313 -9.34 -8.08 12.38
C SER A 313 -9.23 -6.66 12.93
N ALA A 314 -8.08 -6.33 13.54
CA ALA A 314 -7.86 -5.02 14.13
C ALA A 314 -7.65 -3.92 13.09
N GLY A 315 -8.14 -2.73 13.41
CA GLY A 315 -7.98 -1.57 12.56
C GLY A 315 -8.97 -0.45 12.84
N ILE A 316 -9.08 0.46 11.89
CA ILE A 316 -9.93 1.66 11.98
C ILE A 316 -10.68 1.85 10.66
N GLU A 317 -12.00 2.06 10.74
CA GLU A 317 -12.77 2.66 9.66
C GLU A 317 -12.79 4.17 9.85
N VAL A 318 -12.36 4.90 8.82
CA VAL A 318 -12.32 6.37 8.78
C VAL A 318 -13.66 6.86 8.23
N VAL A 319 -14.57 7.24 9.11
CA VAL A 319 -15.92 7.68 8.73
C VAL A 319 -15.90 9.09 8.18
N LYS A 320 -15.06 9.96 8.76
CA LYS A 320 -14.94 11.37 8.36
C LYS A 320 -13.50 11.73 8.02
N THR A 321 -13.33 12.50 6.94
CA THR A 321 -12.02 12.92 6.44
C THR A 321 -11.90 14.44 6.38
N VAL A 322 -10.73 14.96 6.01
CA VAL A 322 -10.48 16.41 5.88
C VAL A 322 -11.50 17.06 4.94
N GLY A 323 -12.04 18.19 5.35
CA GLY A 323 -13.07 18.97 4.64
C GLY A 323 -14.50 18.60 4.99
N GLU A 324 -14.76 17.47 5.64
CA GLU A 324 -16.11 17.08 6.02
C GLU A 324 -16.57 17.79 7.30
N TYR A 325 -17.84 18.25 7.34
CA TYR A 325 -18.44 18.83 8.52
C TYR A 325 -18.94 17.75 9.47
N VAL A 326 -18.80 17.97 10.77
CA VAL A 326 -19.32 17.12 11.84
C VAL A 326 -20.08 17.94 12.89
N HIS A 327 -21.13 17.35 13.45
CA HIS A 327 -21.73 17.83 14.68
C HIS A 327 -21.08 17.14 15.88
N LYS A 328 -21.15 17.78 17.05
CA LYS A 328 -20.73 17.15 18.29
C LYS A 328 -21.48 15.83 18.51
N GLY A 329 -20.76 14.73 18.69
CA GLY A 329 -21.33 13.40 18.86
C GLY A 329 -21.49 12.59 17.56
N ASP A 330 -21.21 13.16 16.39
CA ASP A 330 -21.15 12.39 15.15
C ASP A 330 -20.01 11.38 15.19
N VAL A 331 -20.23 10.20 14.60
CA VAL A 331 -19.18 9.18 14.47
C VAL A 331 -18.12 9.66 13.46
N ILE A 332 -16.86 9.72 13.90
CA ILE A 332 -15.72 10.14 13.06
C ILE A 332 -14.84 8.97 12.66
N ALA A 333 -14.77 7.92 13.49
CA ALA A 333 -14.07 6.68 13.21
C ALA A 333 -14.72 5.50 13.94
N ILE A 334 -14.49 4.28 13.45
CA ILE A 334 -14.91 3.04 14.12
C ILE A 334 -13.65 2.20 14.33
N LEU A 335 -13.39 1.85 15.58
CA LEU A 335 -12.28 0.99 15.99
C LEU A 335 -12.70 -0.48 15.94
N HIS A 336 -11.80 -1.34 15.50
CA HIS A 336 -11.98 -2.79 15.41
C HIS A 336 -10.84 -3.50 16.14
N SER A 337 -11.15 -4.50 16.98
CA SER A 337 -10.16 -5.37 17.63
C SER A 337 -10.84 -6.62 18.20
N THR A 338 -10.10 -7.69 18.42
CA THR A 338 -10.55 -8.83 19.22
C THR A 338 -10.46 -8.54 20.73
N ASN A 339 -9.68 -7.52 21.14
CA ASN A 339 -9.47 -7.16 22.54
C ASN A 339 -10.03 -5.75 22.85
N LYS A 340 -11.13 -5.72 23.62
CA LYS A 340 -11.81 -4.46 24.02
C LYS A 340 -10.96 -3.55 24.90
N ASP A 341 -9.98 -4.09 25.63
CA ASP A 341 -9.15 -3.30 26.55
C ASP A 341 -8.23 -2.32 25.78
N LEU A 342 -7.99 -2.57 24.49
CA LEU A 342 -7.17 -1.72 23.62
C LEU A 342 -7.90 -0.47 23.11
N PHE A 343 -9.24 -0.43 23.22
CA PHE A 343 -10.03 0.65 22.65
C PHE A 343 -9.76 2.00 23.29
N ALA A 344 -9.57 2.06 24.62
CA ALA A 344 -9.43 3.34 25.31
C ALA A 344 -8.20 4.12 24.84
N GLN A 345 -7.05 3.46 24.74
CA GLN A 345 -5.81 4.06 24.26
C GLN A 345 -5.90 4.47 22.79
N SER A 346 -6.50 3.62 21.95
CA SER A 346 -6.66 3.90 20.53
C SER A 346 -7.62 5.05 20.26
N GLU A 347 -8.76 5.11 20.96
CA GLU A 347 -9.72 6.22 20.89
C GLU A 347 -9.06 7.55 21.26
N GLN A 348 -8.33 7.57 22.38
CA GLN A 348 -7.59 8.76 22.79
C GLN A 348 -6.62 9.21 21.69
N LYS A 349 -5.88 8.26 21.08
CA LYS A 349 -4.94 8.57 20.00
C LYS A 349 -5.62 9.12 18.76
N VAL A 350 -6.78 8.58 18.36
CA VAL A 350 -7.59 9.12 17.26
C VAL A 350 -8.04 10.54 17.55
N LEU A 351 -8.56 10.81 18.77
CA LEU A 351 -9.04 12.15 19.17
C LEU A 351 -7.89 13.17 19.23
N GLU A 352 -6.69 12.78 19.66
CA GLU A 352 -5.48 13.64 19.64
C GLU A 352 -5.01 13.94 18.21
N SER A 353 -5.35 13.08 17.26
CA SER A 353 -4.86 13.14 15.86
C SER A 353 -5.80 13.89 14.93
N ILE A 354 -6.93 14.40 15.42
CA ILE A 354 -7.89 15.14 14.61
C ILE A 354 -8.01 16.58 15.09
N GLN A 355 -8.06 17.52 14.14
CA GLN A 355 -8.33 18.92 14.41
C GLN A 355 -9.64 19.31 13.74
N ILE A 356 -10.58 19.81 14.54
CA ILE A 356 -11.88 20.31 14.08
C ILE A 356 -11.85 21.84 14.23
N GLY A 357 -12.24 22.57 13.19
CA GLY A 357 -12.23 24.04 13.15
C GLY A 357 -13.45 24.60 12.42
N ASP A 358 -13.57 25.93 12.44
CA ASP A 358 -14.73 26.62 11.87
C ASP A 358 -14.59 26.88 10.36
N ILE A 359 -13.40 26.65 9.80
CA ILE A 359 -13.07 26.96 8.41
C ILE A 359 -12.97 25.65 7.63
N LEU A 360 -13.65 25.58 6.48
CA LEU A 360 -13.51 24.52 5.51
C LEU A 360 -12.09 24.51 4.94
N ILE A 361 -11.41 23.38 5.05
CA ILE A 361 -10.11 23.14 4.43
C ILE A 361 -10.29 22.13 3.30
N GLU A 362 -9.99 22.53 2.08
CA GLU A 362 -10.00 21.61 0.95
C GLU A 362 -8.81 20.63 1.06
N PRO A 363 -9.04 19.32 0.91
CA PRO A 363 -7.96 18.35 0.93
C PRO A 363 -7.02 18.52 -0.29
N ASN A 364 -5.75 18.26 -0.09
CA ASN A 364 -4.80 18.22 -1.22
C ASN A 364 -5.22 17.17 -2.26
N PRO A 365 -4.91 17.37 -3.55
CA PRO A 365 -5.01 16.30 -4.54
C PRO A 365 -4.15 15.10 -4.11
N VAL A 366 -4.62 13.89 -4.36
CA VAL A 366 -3.88 12.69 -3.97
C VAL A 366 -2.60 12.49 -4.78
N VAL A 367 -2.60 12.89 -6.05
CA VAL A 367 -1.41 12.92 -6.92
C VAL A 367 -0.84 14.33 -6.92
N LEU A 368 0.34 14.50 -6.35
CA LEU A 368 1.04 15.78 -6.23
C LEU A 368 1.94 16.09 -7.43
N GLY A 369 2.35 15.07 -8.20
CA GLY A 369 3.20 15.21 -9.35
C GLY A 369 3.87 13.91 -9.79
N TYR A 370 4.71 14.04 -10.82
CA TYR A 370 5.48 12.94 -11.39
C TYR A 370 6.94 13.33 -11.52
N VAL A 371 7.85 12.36 -11.36
CA VAL A 371 9.29 12.47 -11.63
C VAL A 371 9.67 11.39 -12.63
N GLN A 372 10.32 11.82 -13.73
CA GLN A 372 10.74 10.95 -14.84
C GLN A 372 12.23 11.12 -15.12
#